data_5a8ef4f18e3587456e210a73d676db99
#
_entry.id   5a8ef4f18e3587456e210a73d676db99
#
_cell.length_a   1.000
_cell.length_b   1.000
_cell.length_c   1.000
_cell.angle_alpha   90.00
_cell.angle_beta   90.00
_cell.angle_gamma   90.00
#
_symmetry.space_group_name_H-M   'P 1'
#
loop_
_entity.id
_entity.type
_entity.pdbx_description
1 polymer ?
#
loop_
_entity_poly.entity_id
_entity_poly.type
_entity_poly.pdbx_seq_one_letter_code
_entity_poly.pdbx_strand_id
1 'polypeptide(L)'
;MSNTVKIVRFHKTGPAEVLQFDELPLPEPGPNEVRLRVKALGLNRAEIMFRNGQYLETPVSPSKNGYEAAGIIDATGADVDTSWVGKTVSTVPGTFKLNDHGVYGEVAVVPFHGIAEYPSTLSYEQGASIWMQYLTAYGALIWLGQVAKGDFVVITAASSSVGIAAIEIVKVEGAISICVTRTAAKKAELLKQGADHVIVTDEEDLVARVNEITSGKGARIVFDPIGGKILESLAAATAPKGIIFEYGALAPEPTPYPLFTALAKYLTIRAYTVFELTPDPVFPKAKQYIFDHLASGAFKPLIDKTFHFAEIVDAHRYMESNAQIGKIVVIL
;
A
#
# COMPACT_ATOMS: atom_id res chain seq x y z
N MET A 1 -3.95 2.64 37.92
CA MET A 1 -4.22 2.38 36.48
C MET A 1 -3.20 1.36 36.06
N SER A 2 -3.58 0.29 35.35
CA SER A 2 -2.62 -0.71 34.88
C SER A 2 -1.62 0.00 33.97
N ASN A 3 -0.32 -0.16 34.23
CA ASN A 3 0.75 0.41 33.41
C ASN A 3 1.08 -0.51 32.24
N THR A 4 0.07 -1.27 31.75
CA THR A 4 0.17 -2.22 30.65
C THR A 4 -0.71 -1.81 29.48
N VAL A 5 -0.33 -2.22 28.29
CA VAL A 5 -1.03 -1.98 27.02
C VAL A 5 -1.11 -3.27 26.22
N LYS A 6 -2.15 -3.39 25.40
CA LYS A 6 -2.33 -4.52 24.49
C LYS A 6 -1.60 -4.26 23.18
N ILE A 7 -0.73 -5.21 22.82
CA ILE A 7 0.01 -5.23 21.56
C ILE A 7 -0.35 -6.53 20.83
N VAL A 8 -0.65 -6.47 19.55
CA VAL A 8 -0.85 -7.68 18.76
C VAL A 8 0.49 -8.17 18.22
N ARG A 9 0.82 -9.41 18.54
CA ARG A 9 2.05 -10.09 18.08
C ARG A 9 1.71 -11.49 17.56
N PHE A 10 2.68 -12.12 16.94
CA PHE A 10 2.63 -13.55 16.65
C PHE A 10 3.91 -14.23 17.12
N HIS A 11 3.75 -15.44 17.66
CA HIS A 11 4.84 -16.23 18.26
C HIS A 11 5.35 -17.35 17.33
N LYS A 12 4.71 -17.51 16.18
CA LYS A 12 5.10 -18.40 15.08
C LYS A 12 4.50 -17.85 13.78
N THR A 13 5.12 -18.10 12.65
CA THR A 13 4.53 -17.80 11.34
C THR A 13 3.31 -18.68 11.07
N GLY A 14 2.37 -18.19 10.29
CA GLY A 14 1.17 -18.95 9.94
C GLY A 14 -0.04 -18.09 9.54
N PRO A 15 -1.24 -18.69 9.50
CA PRO A 15 -2.48 -18.02 9.11
C PRO A 15 -2.89 -16.94 10.13
N ALA A 16 -3.99 -16.23 9.87
CA ALA A 16 -4.45 -15.09 10.69
C ALA A 16 -4.56 -15.39 12.19
N GLU A 17 -4.89 -16.63 12.53
CA GLU A 17 -5.09 -17.14 13.90
C GLU A 17 -3.82 -17.11 14.76
N VAL A 18 -2.63 -16.92 14.18
CA VAL A 18 -1.39 -16.78 14.97
C VAL A 18 -1.25 -15.41 15.62
N LEU A 19 -2.06 -14.42 15.17
CA LEU A 19 -2.12 -13.11 15.81
C LEU A 19 -2.80 -13.24 17.18
N GLN A 20 -2.14 -12.72 18.22
CA GLN A 20 -2.66 -12.74 19.58
C GLN A 20 -2.33 -11.46 20.32
N PHE A 21 -3.14 -11.16 21.32
CA PHE A 21 -2.95 -10.00 22.19
C PHE A 21 -1.99 -10.37 23.32
N ASP A 22 -0.89 -9.63 23.42
CA ASP A 22 0.01 -9.68 24.55
C ASP A 22 -0.17 -8.40 25.38
N GLU A 23 -0.27 -8.55 26.70
CA GLU A 23 -0.24 -7.43 27.63
C GLU A 23 1.21 -7.14 28.01
N LEU A 24 1.69 -5.97 27.64
CA LEU A 24 3.07 -5.55 27.87
C LEU A 24 3.11 -4.27 28.70
N PRO A 25 4.19 -4.02 29.46
CA PRO A 25 4.41 -2.71 30.05
C PRO A 25 4.34 -1.61 29.00
N LEU A 26 3.79 -0.44 29.37
CA LEU A 26 3.77 0.73 28.49
C LEU A 26 5.21 1.07 28.06
N PRO A 27 5.54 0.98 26.75
CA PRO A 27 6.91 1.23 26.30
C PRO A 27 7.25 2.72 26.36
N GLU A 28 8.47 3.06 26.77
CA GLU A 28 8.97 4.42 26.63
C GLU A 28 9.70 4.58 25.29
N PRO A 29 9.58 5.74 24.62
CA PRO A 29 10.30 6.01 23.38
C PRO A 29 11.79 6.17 23.63
N GLY A 30 12.63 5.57 22.76
CA GLY A 30 14.07 5.84 22.71
C GLY A 30 14.38 7.29 22.28
N PRO A 31 15.66 7.72 22.34
CA PRO A 31 16.03 9.14 22.18
C PRO A 31 15.43 9.81 20.93
N ASN A 32 15.45 9.16 19.79
CA ASN A 32 14.94 9.67 18.49
C ASN A 32 13.59 9.07 18.10
N GLU A 33 12.78 8.64 19.06
CA GLU A 33 11.48 7.99 18.84
C GLU A 33 10.34 8.81 19.41
N VAL A 34 9.15 8.48 18.97
CA VAL A 34 7.88 8.97 19.50
C VAL A 34 6.99 7.81 19.86
N ARG A 35 6.13 7.99 20.86
CA ARG A 35 5.06 7.05 21.18
C ARG A 35 3.72 7.64 20.74
N LEU A 36 2.97 6.84 20.00
CA LEU A 36 1.62 7.18 19.56
C LEU A 36 0.59 6.41 20.40
N ARG A 37 -0.45 7.10 20.84
CA ARG A 37 -1.74 6.48 21.18
C ARG A 37 -2.47 6.20 19.88
N VAL A 38 -2.54 4.93 19.51
CA VAL A 38 -3.13 4.50 18.25
C VAL A 38 -4.65 4.69 18.28
N LYS A 39 -5.22 5.19 17.19
CA LYS A 39 -6.66 5.37 16.99
C LYS A 39 -7.18 4.53 15.84
N ALA A 40 -6.35 4.33 14.82
CA ALA A 40 -6.66 3.48 13.69
C ALA A 40 -5.40 2.82 13.13
N LEU A 41 -5.55 1.61 12.59
CA LEU A 41 -4.53 0.83 11.90
C LEU A 41 -5.01 0.59 10.47
N GLY A 42 -4.15 0.81 9.50
CA GLY A 42 -4.40 0.49 8.10
C GLY A 42 -3.71 -0.81 7.70
N LEU A 43 -4.47 -1.82 7.27
CA LEU A 43 -3.92 -3.12 6.93
C LEU A 43 -3.35 -3.16 5.51
N ASN A 44 -2.26 -3.92 5.34
CA ASN A 44 -1.54 -4.08 4.09
C ASN A 44 -1.23 -5.55 3.80
N ARG A 45 -1.20 -5.93 2.53
CA ARG A 45 -0.88 -7.31 2.11
C ARG A 45 0.53 -7.75 2.57
N ALA A 46 1.48 -6.82 2.62
CA ALA A 46 2.83 -7.03 3.13
C ALA A 46 2.85 -7.66 4.54
N GLU A 47 1.91 -7.28 5.38
CA GLU A 47 1.79 -7.75 6.77
C GLU A 47 1.31 -9.21 6.85
N ILE A 48 0.50 -9.66 5.88
CA ILE A 48 0.14 -11.08 5.72
C ILE A 48 1.36 -11.88 5.27
N MET A 49 2.08 -11.38 4.27
CA MET A 49 3.29 -12.05 3.77
C MET A 49 4.36 -12.14 4.85
N PHE A 50 4.55 -11.07 5.62
CA PHE A 50 5.47 -11.04 6.76
C PHE A 50 5.05 -12.06 7.84
N ARG A 51 3.79 -12.06 8.27
CA ARG A 51 3.27 -13.03 9.24
C ARG A 51 3.44 -14.49 8.77
N ASN A 52 3.34 -14.74 7.46
CA ASN A 52 3.54 -16.06 6.86
C ASN A 52 5.03 -16.42 6.69
N GLY A 53 5.97 -15.51 6.97
CA GLY A 53 7.40 -15.71 6.75
C GLY A 53 7.81 -15.66 5.26
N GLN A 54 7.03 -14.99 4.42
CA GLN A 54 7.19 -14.90 2.97
C GLN A 54 7.37 -13.44 2.50
N TYR A 55 8.06 -12.64 3.31
CA TYR A 55 8.29 -11.23 3.00
C TYR A 55 9.78 -10.90 2.96
N LEU A 56 10.08 -9.64 2.59
CA LEU A 56 11.45 -9.13 2.48
C LEU A 56 12.19 -9.07 3.82
N GLU A 57 11.46 -8.98 4.92
CA GLU A 57 11.95 -9.05 6.28
C GLU A 57 11.54 -10.39 6.91
N THR A 58 12.47 -11.08 7.57
CA THR A 58 12.16 -12.34 8.28
C THR A 58 11.63 -12.04 9.67
N PRO A 59 10.46 -12.57 10.08
CA PRO A 59 9.93 -12.37 11.43
C PRO A 59 10.84 -12.97 12.51
N VAL A 60 11.05 -12.21 13.58
CA VAL A 60 11.75 -12.66 14.80
C VAL A 60 10.72 -12.84 15.92
N SER A 61 10.48 -14.08 16.33
CA SER A 61 9.44 -14.40 17.32
C SER A 61 9.86 -14.04 18.76
N PRO A 62 8.97 -13.44 19.58
CA PRO A 62 7.62 -12.95 19.27
C PRO A 62 7.67 -11.67 18.44
N SER A 63 7.04 -11.66 17.25
CA SER A 63 7.14 -10.58 16.29
C SER A 63 5.98 -9.59 16.39
N LYS A 64 6.26 -8.31 16.29
CA LYS A 64 5.27 -7.27 16.02
C LYS A 64 4.78 -7.36 14.57
N ASN A 65 3.77 -6.57 14.20
CA ASN A 65 3.28 -6.41 12.83
C ASN A 65 2.68 -5.02 12.62
N GLY A 66 2.38 -4.66 11.38
CA GLY A 66 1.71 -3.41 11.01
C GLY A 66 2.64 -2.28 10.62
N TYR A 67 2.37 -1.69 9.44
CA TYR A 67 3.10 -0.53 8.92
C TYR A 67 2.38 0.79 9.15
N GLU A 68 1.04 0.80 9.11
CA GLU A 68 0.26 2.03 9.13
C GLU A 68 -0.62 2.14 10.37
N ALA A 69 -0.40 3.21 11.11
CA ALA A 69 -1.23 3.66 12.20
C ALA A 69 -1.46 5.17 12.12
N ALA A 70 -2.61 5.63 12.56
CA ALA A 70 -2.87 7.03 12.86
C ALA A 70 -3.22 7.18 14.33
N GLY A 71 -2.76 8.27 14.96
CA GLY A 71 -2.97 8.49 16.37
C GLY A 71 -2.41 9.81 16.85
N ILE A 72 -2.30 9.93 18.17
CA ILE A 72 -1.81 11.14 18.83
C ILE A 72 -0.49 10.81 19.54
N ILE A 73 0.51 11.64 19.36
CA ILE A 73 1.78 11.53 20.08
C ILE A 73 1.52 11.82 21.55
N ASP A 74 1.82 10.88 22.44
CA ASP A 74 1.67 11.06 23.90
C ASP A 74 3.00 11.11 24.65
N ALA A 75 4.11 10.74 24.00
CA ALA A 75 5.46 10.89 24.53
C ALA A 75 6.50 11.03 23.42
N THR A 76 7.59 11.72 23.72
CA THR A 76 8.75 11.90 22.84
C THR A 76 10.02 11.45 23.55
N GLY A 77 10.97 10.90 22.77
CA GLY A 77 12.33 10.66 23.26
C GLY A 77 13.11 11.96 23.47
N ALA A 78 14.26 11.84 24.13
CA ALA A 78 15.04 12.99 24.58
C ALA A 78 15.55 13.92 23.45
N ASP A 79 15.73 13.37 22.23
CA ASP A 79 16.22 14.12 21.07
C ASP A 79 15.08 14.64 20.17
N VAL A 80 13.82 14.45 20.58
CA VAL A 80 12.64 14.93 19.84
C VAL A 80 11.99 16.06 20.61
N ASP A 81 11.67 17.16 19.89
CA ASP A 81 11.00 18.32 20.49
C ASP A 81 9.65 17.93 21.13
N THR A 82 9.48 18.29 22.38
CA THR A 82 8.26 18.02 23.17
C THR A 82 7.01 18.71 22.62
N SER A 83 7.15 19.73 21.76
CA SER A 83 6.02 20.37 21.06
C SER A 83 5.25 19.43 20.14
N TRP A 84 5.80 18.24 19.85
CA TRP A 84 5.10 17.19 19.12
C TRP A 84 4.06 16.45 19.95
N VAL A 85 4.15 16.49 21.28
CA VAL A 85 3.13 15.87 22.16
C VAL A 85 1.77 16.55 21.93
N GLY A 86 0.75 15.73 21.71
CA GLY A 86 -0.61 16.17 21.38
C GLY A 86 -0.89 16.29 19.88
N LYS A 87 0.13 16.24 19.02
CA LYS A 87 -0.09 16.28 17.57
C LYS A 87 -0.68 14.97 17.05
N THR A 88 -1.57 15.10 16.07
CA THR A 88 -2.12 13.99 15.29
C THR A 88 -1.21 13.68 14.11
N VAL A 89 -0.79 12.44 14.03
CA VAL A 89 0.14 11.96 13.00
C VAL A 89 -0.25 10.56 12.51
N SER A 90 0.34 10.16 11.39
CA SER A 90 0.34 8.77 10.95
C SER A 90 1.75 8.26 10.70
N THR A 91 1.95 6.95 10.80
CA THR A 91 3.22 6.29 10.53
C THR A 91 3.42 6.12 9.03
N VAL A 92 4.67 6.21 8.60
CA VAL A 92 5.06 6.17 7.19
C VAL A 92 5.80 4.87 6.89
N PRO A 93 5.21 3.94 6.13
CA PRO A 93 5.84 2.68 5.74
C PRO A 93 7.14 2.89 4.99
N GLY A 94 8.09 1.97 5.18
CA GLY A 94 9.41 2.03 4.53
C GLY A 94 10.46 2.79 5.33
N THR A 95 10.08 3.46 6.40
CA THR A 95 11.00 4.21 7.29
C THR A 95 11.44 3.41 8.51
N PHE A 96 10.82 2.26 8.77
CA PHE A 96 11.15 1.36 9.88
C PHE A 96 10.85 -0.10 9.51
N LYS A 97 11.39 -1.03 10.32
CA LYS A 97 11.18 -2.47 10.20
C LYS A 97 10.06 -2.95 11.10
N LEU A 98 9.32 -3.97 10.66
CA LEU A 98 8.20 -4.55 11.42
C LEU A 98 8.63 -5.19 12.73
N ASN A 99 9.75 -5.92 12.74
CA ASN A 99 10.26 -6.54 13.96
C ASN A 99 10.50 -5.53 15.08
N ASP A 100 11.01 -4.34 14.73
CA ASP A 100 11.40 -3.32 15.70
C ASP A 100 10.21 -2.44 16.09
N HIS A 101 9.45 -1.99 15.09
CA HIS A 101 8.47 -0.89 15.24
C HIS A 101 7.07 -1.22 14.69
N GLY A 102 6.72 -2.49 14.51
CA GLY A 102 5.37 -2.85 14.09
C GLY A 102 4.30 -2.22 15.00
N VAL A 103 3.25 -1.64 14.39
CA VAL A 103 2.34 -0.69 15.04
C VAL A 103 1.03 -1.29 15.53
N TYR A 104 0.82 -2.60 15.41
CA TYR A 104 -0.42 -3.23 15.87
C TYR A 104 -0.52 -3.25 17.40
N GLY A 105 -1.16 -2.24 17.97
CA GLY A 105 -1.33 -2.11 19.42
C GLY A 105 -2.08 -0.86 19.81
N GLU A 106 -2.42 -0.77 21.11
CA GLU A 106 -3.01 0.44 21.72
C GLU A 106 -2.01 1.60 21.69
N VAL A 107 -0.71 1.29 21.65
CA VAL A 107 0.38 2.23 21.46
C VAL A 107 1.37 1.69 20.44
N ALA A 108 2.04 2.61 19.75
CA ALA A 108 3.17 2.30 18.88
C ALA A 108 4.35 3.21 19.21
N VAL A 109 5.56 2.64 19.28
CA VAL A 109 6.81 3.42 19.36
C VAL A 109 7.52 3.29 18.04
N VAL A 110 7.76 4.44 17.38
CA VAL A 110 8.37 4.50 16.05
C VAL A 110 9.43 5.60 15.98
N PRO A 111 10.41 5.50 15.06
CA PRO A 111 11.36 6.58 14.85
C PRO A 111 10.64 7.89 14.48
N PHE A 112 11.13 9.03 14.96
CA PHE A 112 10.52 10.33 14.69
C PHE A 112 10.43 10.64 13.18
N HIS A 113 11.43 10.25 12.39
CA HIS A 113 11.40 10.40 10.93
C HIS A 113 10.37 9.48 10.26
N GLY A 114 9.85 8.51 10.96
CA GLY A 114 8.84 7.54 10.51
C GLY A 114 7.39 7.99 10.70
N ILE A 115 7.16 9.25 11.06
CA ILE A 115 5.82 9.82 11.16
C ILE A 115 5.63 10.99 10.20
N ALA A 116 4.37 11.31 9.90
CA ALA A 116 4.01 12.51 9.17
C ALA A 116 2.66 13.05 9.65
N GLU A 117 2.54 14.38 9.68
CA GLU A 117 1.24 15.03 9.78
C GLU A 117 0.46 14.82 8.47
N TYR A 118 -0.86 14.84 8.54
CA TYR A 118 -1.76 14.77 7.41
C TYR A 118 -2.86 15.83 7.55
N PRO A 119 -3.62 16.17 6.47
CA PRO A 119 -4.64 17.22 6.56
C PRO A 119 -5.63 16.95 7.70
N SER A 120 -5.83 17.93 8.55
CA SER A 120 -6.70 17.86 9.75
C SER A 120 -8.18 17.62 9.44
N THR A 121 -8.56 17.71 8.16
CA THR A 121 -9.90 17.38 7.66
C THR A 121 -10.14 15.88 7.54
N LEU A 122 -9.09 15.07 7.60
CA LEU A 122 -9.16 13.61 7.49
C LEU A 122 -9.34 12.99 8.89
N SER A 123 -10.12 11.92 8.96
CA SER A 123 -10.28 11.11 10.17
C SER A 123 -9.02 10.27 10.46
N TYR A 124 -8.96 9.64 11.64
CA TYR A 124 -7.87 8.70 11.95
C TYR A 124 -7.85 7.50 11.01
N GLU A 125 -9.01 6.99 10.61
CA GLU A 125 -9.14 5.88 9.67
C GLU A 125 -8.55 6.26 8.30
N GLN A 126 -8.85 7.47 7.83
CA GLN A 126 -8.25 8.01 6.61
C GLN A 126 -6.75 8.25 6.79
N GLY A 127 -6.32 8.79 7.95
CA GLY A 127 -4.91 8.99 8.29
C GLY A 127 -4.10 7.68 8.27
N ALA A 128 -4.70 6.57 8.71
CA ALA A 128 -4.09 5.23 8.63
C ALA A 128 -4.19 4.59 7.23
N SER A 129 -4.70 5.33 6.24
CA SER A 129 -4.96 4.85 4.88
C SER A 129 -4.29 5.72 3.81
N ILE A 130 -3.12 6.28 4.11
CA ILE A 130 -2.46 7.25 3.22
C ILE A 130 -1.16 6.66 2.62
N TRP A 131 -0.18 6.42 3.48
CA TRP A 131 1.20 6.41 3.01
C TRP A 131 1.58 5.16 2.22
N MET A 132 1.21 3.97 2.64
CA MET A 132 1.57 2.75 1.91
C MET A 132 1.05 2.81 0.48
N GLN A 133 -0.21 3.15 0.30
CA GLN A 133 -0.84 3.10 -1.01
C GLN A 133 -0.36 4.22 -1.94
N TYR A 134 -0.32 5.47 -1.46
CA TYR A 134 0.07 6.59 -2.31
C TYR A 134 1.58 6.65 -2.56
N LEU A 135 2.43 6.33 -1.58
CA LEU A 135 3.88 6.27 -1.81
C LEU A 135 4.27 5.14 -2.76
N THR A 136 3.61 3.98 -2.66
CA THR A 136 3.84 2.87 -3.59
C THR A 136 3.46 3.28 -5.01
N ALA A 137 2.30 3.88 -5.21
CA ALA A 137 1.86 4.33 -6.53
C ALA A 137 2.72 5.51 -7.04
N TYR A 138 3.04 6.50 -6.19
CA TYR A 138 3.90 7.63 -6.55
C TYR A 138 5.28 7.19 -7.04
N GLY A 139 5.92 6.31 -6.30
CA GLY A 139 7.27 5.87 -6.65
C GLY A 139 7.33 5.19 -8.01
N ALA A 140 6.38 4.31 -8.31
CA ALA A 140 6.33 3.65 -9.60
C ALA A 140 5.87 4.58 -10.72
N LEU A 141 4.78 5.33 -10.52
CA LEU A 141 4.15 6.08 -11.61
C LEU A 141 4.81 7.43 -11.86
N ILE A 142 5.11 8.20 -10.78
CA ILE A 142 5.65 9.56 -10.90
C ILE A 142 7.18 9.54 -10.96
N TRP A 143 7.82 8.99 -9.92
CA TRP A 143 9.28 9.06 -9.80
C TRP A 143 10.00 8.25 -10.87
N LEU A 144 9.69 6.97 -10.99
CA LEU A 144 10.40 6.07 -11.90
C LEU A 144 9.76 6.01 -13.28
N GLY A 145 8.44 5.95 -13.35
CA GLY A 145 7.68 5.79 -14.58
C GLY A 145 7.49 7.09 -15.36
N GLN A 146 7.59 8.24 -14.66
CA GLN A 146 7.40 9.56 -15.28
C GLN A 146 6.13 9.61 -16.13
N VAL A 147 5.00 9.16 -15.53
CA VAL A 147 3.71 9.15 -16.18
C VAL A 147 3.36 10.55 -16.68
N ALA A 148 2.86 10.65 -17.89
CA ALA A 148 2.54 11.91 -18.53
C ALA A 148 1.12 11.91 -19.09
N LYS A 149 0.60 13.11 -19.34
CA LYS A 149 -0.73 13.29 -19.95
C LYS A 149 -0.87 12.50 -21.26
N GLY A 150 -1.93 11.70 -21.31
CA GLY A 150 -2.26 10.87 -22.45
C GLY A 150 -1.57 9.50 -22.50
N ASP A 151 -0.70 9.18 -21.52
CA ASP A 151 -0.16 7.83 -21.38
C ASP A 151 -1.27 6.84 -20.98
N PHE A 152 -1.22 5.63 -21.53
CA PHE A 152 -2.07 4.52 -21.08
C PHE A 152 -1.34 3.76 -19.97
N VAL A 153 -2.02 3.58 -18.83
CA VAL A 153 -1.50 2.89 -17.64
C VAL A 153 -2.38 1.69 -17.32
N VAL A 154 -1.85 0.49 -17.46
CA VAL A 154 -2.53 -0.73 -17.00
C VAL A 154 -2.28 -0.89 -15.51
N ILE A 155 -3.34 -1.06 -14.72
CA ILE A 155 -3.31 -1.25 -13.27
C ILE A 155 -3.99 -2.57 -12.96
N THR A 156 -3.21 -3.57 -12.53
CA THR A 156 -3.77 -4.85 -12.07
C THR A 156 -4.11 -4.82 -10.60
N ALA A 157 -4.88 -5.79 -10.11
CA ALA A 157 -5.46 -5.75 -8.76
C ALA A 157 -6.03 -4.36 -8.42
N ALA A 158 -6.67 -3.71 -9.41
CA ALA A 158 -7.08 -2.31 -9.38
C ALA A 158 -8.01 -1.96 -8.20
N SER A 159 -8.71 -2.94 -7.64
CA SER A 159 -9.58 -2.76 -6.47
C SER A 159 -8.83 -2.71 -5.13
N SER A 160 -7.51 -2.96 -5.10
CA SER A 160 -6.73 -2.79 -3.88
C SER A 160 -6.58 -1.31 -3.52
N SER A 161 -6.23 -1.02 -2.27
CA SER A 161 -5.98 0.37 -1.86
C SER A 161 -4.90 1.05 -2.71
N VAL A 162 -3.83 0.32 -3.08
CA VAL A 162 -2.77 0.81 -3.96
C VAL A 162 -3.29 1.02 -5.39
N GLY A 163 -4.16 0.12 -5.88
CA GLY A 163 -4.80 0.26 -7.19
C GLY A 163 -5.69 1.51 -7.27
N ILE A 164 -6.48 1.78 -6.24
CA ILE A 164 -7.30 3.01 -6.14
C ILE A 164 -6.41 4.26 -6.12
N ALA A 165 -5.35 4.27 -5.30
CA ALA A 165 -4.38 5.38 -5.29
C ALA A 165 -3.72 5.59 -6.67
N ALA A 166 -3.41 4.51 -7.39
CA ALA A 166 -2.87 4.61 -8.74
C ALA A 166 -3.87 5.22 -9.74
N ILE A 167 -5.17 4.87 -9.65
CA ILE A 167 -6.23 5.47 -10.47
C ILE A 167 -6.28 6.98 -10.24
N GLU A 168 -6.25 7.43 -8.97
CA GLU A 168 -6.30 8.86 -8.63
C GLU A 168 -5.07 9.61 -9.14
N ILE A 169 -3.86 9.04 -9.00
CA ILE A 169 -2.62 9.61 -9.53
C ILE A 169 -2.69 9.71 -11.05
N VAL A 170 -3.04 8.64 -11.76
CA VAL A 170 -3.17 8.62 -13.22
C VAL A 170 -4.13 9.70 -13.69
N LYS A 171 -5.26 9.87 -13.01
CA LYS A 171 -6.26 10.90 -13.31
C LYS A 171 -5.70 12.32 -13.11
N VAL A 172 -5.00 12.57 -12.01
CA VAL A 172 -4.41 13.90 -11.72
C VAL A 172 -3.36 14.27 -12.76
N GLU A 173 -2.56 13.31 -13.20
CA GLU A 173 -1.53 13.53 -14.23
C GLU A 173 -2.14 13.61 -15.66
N GLY A 174 -3.45 13.42 -15.81
CA GLY A 174 -4.13 13.46 -17.12
C GLY A 174 -3.78 12.28 -18.03
N ALA A 175 -3.30 11.19 -17.46
CA ALA A 175 -3.10 9.91 -18.12
C ALA A 175 -4.41 9.09 -18.13
N ILE A 176 -4.43 7.95 -18.77
CA ILE A 176 -5.61 7.11 -19.00
C ILE A 176 -5.41 5.77 -18.31
N SER A 177 -6.27 5.46 -17.35
CA SER A 177 -6.21 4.23 -16.56
C SER A 177 -6.95 3.09 -17.27
N ILE A 178 -6.28 1.93 -17.36
CA ILE A 178 -6.86 0.64 -17.79
C ILE A 178 -6.78 -0.30 -16.60
N CYS A 179 -7.86 -0.35 -15.83
CA CYS A 179 -7.94 -1.15 -14.62
C CYS A 179 -8.26 -2.61 -14.95
N VAL A 180 -7.58 -3.53 -14.30
CA VAL A 180 -7.78 -4.97 -14.50
C VAL A 180 -8.34 -5.59 -13.22
N THR A 181 -9.45 -6.28 -13.35
CA THR A 181 -10.07 -7.09 -12.28
C THR A 181 -10.41 -8.47 -12.81
N ARG A 182 -10.45 -9.46 -11.92
CA ARG A 182 -10.78 -10.82 -12.31
C ARG A 182 -12.25 -10.97 -12.67
N THR A 183 -13.16 -10.46 -11.82
CA THR A 183 -14.60 -10.63 -11.95
C THR A 183 -15.32 -9.31 -12.17
N ALA A 184 -16.51 -9.35 -12.77
CA ALA A 184 -17.36 -8.18 -13.03
C ALA A 184 -17.87 -7.49 -11.75
N ALA A 185 -17.87 -8.19 -10.61
CA ALA A 185 -18.43 -7.67 -9.36
C ALA A 185 -17.84 -6.32 -8.90
N LYS A 186 -16.57 -6.05 -9.26
CA LYS A 186 -15.87 -4.82 -8.88
C LYS A 186 -15.86 -3.74 -9.96
N LYS A 187 -16.34 -4.03 -11.18
CA LYS A 187 -16.24 -3.14 -12.34
C LYS A 187 -16.95 -1.79 -12.12
N ALA A 188 -18.19 -1.84 -11.62
CA ALA A 188 -18.98 -0.62 -11.40
C ALA A 188 -18.32 0.31 -10.37
N GLU A 189 -17.77 -0.25 -9.27
CA GLU A 189 -17.09 0.56 -8.26
C GLU A 189 -15.78 1.16 -8.78
N LEU A 190 -14.98 0.40 -9.54
CA LEU A 190 -13.75 0.93 -10.15
C LEU A 190 -14.04 2.12 -11.08
N LEU A 191 -15.07 2.04 -11.91
CA LEU A 191 -15.50 3.16 -12.75
C LEU A 191 -15.94 4.38 -11.92
N LYS A 192 -16.68 4.15 -10.82
CA LYS A 192 -17.08 5.21 -9.88
C LYS A 192 -15.87 5.87 -9.20
N GLN A 193 -14.82 5.10 -8.91
CA GLN A 193 -13.56 5.62 -8.37
C GLN A 193 -12.71 6.38 -9.41
N GLY A 194 -13.15 6.43 -10.66
CA GLY A 194 -12.54 7.24 -11.71
C GLY A 194 -11.65 6.48 -12.69
N ALA A 195 -11.74 5.15 -12.72
CA ALA A 195 -11.10 4.36 -13.77
C ALA A 195 -11.70 4.72 -15.14
N ASP A 196 -10.85 5.00 -16.15
CA ASP A 196 -11.31 5.29 -17.52
C ASP A 196 -11.81 4.03 -18.21
N HIS A 197 -11.10 2.91 -18.02
CA HIS A 197 -11.46 1.60 -18.57
C HIS A 197 -11.30 0.52 -17.52
N VAL A 198 -12.16 -0.51 -17.59
CA VAL A 198 -12.08 -1.69 -16.72
C VAL A 198 -12.19 -2.95 -17.57
N ILE A 199 -11.18 -3.80 -17.51
CA ILE A 199 -11.12 -5.12 -18.15
C ILE A 199 -11.42 -6.19 -17.08
N VAL A 200 -12.35 -7.10 -17.41
CA VAL A 200 -12.71 -8.25 -16.57
C VAL A 200 -12.12 -9.51 -17.18
N THR A 201 -11.04 -10.04 -16.60
CA THR A 201 -10.26 -11.11 -17.22
C THR A 201 -10.95 -12.47 -17.27
N ASP A 202 -12.01 -12.69 -16.49
CA ASP A 202 -12.86 -13.89 -16.62
C ASP A 202 -13.78 -13.82 -17.86
N GLU A 203 -13.96 -12.64 -18.46
CA GLU A 203 -14.89 -12.37 -19.57
C GLU A 203 -14.20 -11.86 -20.83
N GLU A 204 -13.03 -11.23 -20.70
CA GLU A 204 -12.36 -10.48 -21.76
C GLU A 204 -10.89 -10.90 -21.89
N ASP A 205 -10.37 -10.98 -23.11
CA ASP A 205 -8.94 -11.15 -23.35
C ASP A 205 -8.21 -9.82 -23.06
N LEU A 206 -7.27 -9.86 -22.11
CA LEU A 206 -6.53 -8.69 -21.66
C LEU A 206 -5.77 -8.00 -22.79
N VAL A 207 -5.08 -8.76 -23.63
CA VAL A 207 -4.22 -8.21 -24.70
C VAL A 207 -5.08 -7.58 -25.79
N ALA A 208 -6.14 -8.27 -26.22
CA ALA A 208 -7.07 -7.76 -27.23
C ALA A 208 -7.74 -6.46 -26.76
N ARG A 209 -8.20 -6.41 -25.50
CA ARG A 209 -8.86 -5.21 -24.97
C ARG A 209 -7.92 -4.03 -24.79
N VAL A 210 -6.69 -4.25 -24.29
CA VAL A 210 -5.70 -3.17 -24.23
C VAL A 210 -5.37 -2.66 -25.62
N ASN A 211 -5.20 -3.53 -26.62
CA ASN A 211 -4.95 -3.12 -28.00
C ASN A 211 -6.13 -2.31 -28.59
N GLU A 212 -7.36 -2.70 -28.33
CA GLU A 212 -8.54 -1.95 -28.75
C GLU A 212 -8.58 -0.56 -28.12
N ILE A 213 -8.44 -0.46 -26.79
CA ILE A 213 -8.48 0.81 -26.04
C ILE A 213 -7.35 1.75 -26.52
N THR A 214 -6.16 1.22 -26.74
CA THR A 214 -4.98 2.00 -27.11
C THR A 214 -4.82 2.19 -28.62
N SER A 215 -5.76 1.71 -29.44
CA SER A 215 -5.67 1.69 -30.90
C SER A 215 -4.37 1.03 -31.39
N GLY A 216 -4.01 -0.09 -30.78
CA GLY A 216 -2.83 -0.89 -31.10
C GLY A 216 -1.49 -0.36 -30.56
N LYS A 217 -1.47 0.76 -29.83
CA LYS A 217 -0.23 1.32 -29.27
C LYS A 217 0.31 0.54 -28.09
N GLY A 218 -0.56 -0.11 -27.31
CA GLY A 218 -0.23 -0.75 -26.05
C GLY A 218 -0.11 0.24 -24.88
N ALA A 219 0.04 -0.27 -23.67
CA ALA A 219 0.19 0.53 -22.46
C ALA A 219 1.64 1.03 -22.29
N ARG A 220 1.81 2.33 -21.98
CA ARG A 220 3.14 2.93 -21.69
C ARG A 220 3.70 2.41 -20.35
N ILE A 221 2.82 2.26 -19.36
CA ILE A 221 3.17 1.77 -18.02
C ILE A 221 2.22 0.64 -17.64
N VAL A 222 2.77 -0.39 -17.02
CA VAL A 222 2.01 -1.43 -16.32
C VAL A 222 2.42 -1.39 -14.85
N PHE A 223 1.44 -1.40 -13.95
CA PHE A 223 1.62 -1.36 -12.50
C PHE A 223 0.98 -2.61 -11.89
N ASP A 224 1.80 -3.62 -11.60
CA ASP A 224 1.37 -4.98 -11.25
C ASP A 224 1.88 -5.45 -9.88
N PRO A 225 0.99 -5.82 -8.93
CA PRO A 225 1.37 -6.53 -7.71
C PRO A 225 1.17 -8.05 -7.80
N ILE A 226 0.67 -8.57 -8.93
CA ILE A 226 0.25 -9.96 -9.03
C ILE A 226 1.45 -10.85 -9.34
N GLY A 227 2.18 -10.54 -10.41
CA GLY A 227 3.21 -11.44 -10.92
C GLY A 227 2.61 -12.74 -11.48
N GLY A 228 3.38 -13.83 -11.48
CA GLY A 228 2.94 -15.10 -12.02
C GLY A 228 2.73 -15.07 -13.54
N LYS A 229 1.89 -15.93 -14.05
CA LYS A 229 1.65 -16.11 -15.50
C LYS A 229 1.07 -14.88 -16.20
N ILE A 230 0.39 -13.97 -15.47
CA ILE A 230 -0.19 -12.78 -16.09
C ILE A 230 0.86 -11.85 -16.70
N LEU A 231 2.12 -11.93 -16.24
CA LEU A 231 3.21 -11.09 -16.74
C LEU A 231 3.44 -11.30 -18.25
N GLU A 232 3.19 -12.48 -18.80
CA GLU A 232 3.28 -12.73 -20.25
C GLU A 232 2.25 -11.92 -21.04
N SER A 233 0.99 -11.90 -20.57
CA SER A 233 -0.08 -11.10 -21.17
C SER A 233 0.15 -9.60 -20.98
N LEU A 234 0.64 -9.20 -19.81
CA LEU A 234 0.99 -7.79 -19.53
C LEU A 234 2.10 -7.31 -20.46
N ALA A 235 3.15 -8.12 -20.68
CA ALA A 235 4.22 -7.80 -21.63
C ALA A 235 3.69 -7.69 -23.07
N ALA A 236 2.78 -8.60 -23.47
CA ALA A 236 2.15 -8.53 -24.77
C ALA A 236 1.27 -7.26 -24.94
N ALA A 237 0.62 -6.80 -23.90
CA ALA A 237 -0.21 -5.59 -23.89
C ALA A 237 0.58 -4.28 -23.74
N THR A 238 1.86 -4.34 -23.33
CA THR A 238 2.72 -3.17 -23.13
C THR A 238 3.20 -2.60 -24.47
N ALA A 239 3.28 -1.29 -24.58
CA ALA A 239 3.81 -0.58 -25.74
C ALA A 239 5.31 -0.86 -25.96
N PRO A 240 5.85 -0.75 -27.17
CA PRO A 240 7.31 -0.78 -27.37
C PRO A 240 8.01 0.27 -26.48
N LYS A 241 9.10 -0.12 -25.83
CA LYS A 241 9.84 0.68 -24.83
C LYS A 241 9.03 1.04 -23.58
N GLY A 242 7.87 0.39 -23.36
CA GLY A 242 7.09 0.53 -22.15
C GLY A 242 7.77 -0.09 -20.93
N ILE A 243 7.26 0.25 -19.77
CA ILE A 243 7.78 -0.24 -18.48
C ILE A 243 6.71 -1.00 -17.71
N ILE A 244 7.09 -2.13 -17.12
CA ILE A 244 6.28 -2.92 -16.20
C ILE A 244 6.92 -2.84 -14.83
N PHE A 245 6.18 -2.32 -13.84
CA PHE A 245 6.57 -2.33 -12.44
C PHE A 245 5.91 -3.51 -11.74
N GLU A 246 6.73 -4.47 -11.29
CA GLU A 246 6.34 -5.55 -10.39
C GLU A 246 6.57 -5.08 -8.96
N TYR A 247 5.48 -4.70 -8.25
CA TYR A 247 5.60 -4.17 -6.88
C TYR A 247 5.05 -5.10 -5.80
N GLY A 248 4.65 -6.30 -6.18
CA GLY A 248 4.13 -7.32 -5.28
C GLY A 248 4.36 -8.73 -5.83
N ALA A 249 3.86 -9.73 -5.09
CA ALA A 249 3.94 -11.15 -5.45
C ALA A 249 2.68 -11.84 -4.93
N LEU A 250 1.52 -11.48 -5.48
CA LEU A 250 0.22 -12.02 -5.06
C LEU A 250 -0.06 -13.40 -5.66
N ALA A 251 0.53 -13.71 -6.81
CA ALA A 251 0.45 -15.04 -7.40
C ALA A 251 1.27 -16.05 -6.56
N PRO A 252 0.72 -17.23 -6.29
CA PRO A 252 1.44 -18.28 -5.55
C PRO A 252 2.49 -18.99 -6.39
N GLU A 253 2.38 -18.94 -7.73
CA GLU A 253 3.30 -19.55 -8.67
C GLU A 253 4.46 -18.63 -9.07
N PRO A 254 5.59 -19.21 -9.52
CA PRO A 254 6.71 -18.42 -10.04
C PRO A 254 6.30 -17.53 -11.21
N THR A 255 6.94 -16.37 -11.31
CA THR A 255 6.73 -15.40 -12.39
C THR A 255 7.67 -15.70 -13.56
N PRO A 256 7.16 -16.17 -14.71
CA PRO A 256 8.00 -16.43 -15.89
C PRO A 256 8.43 -15.10 -16.52
N TYR A 257 9.71 -15.01 -16.89
CA TYR A 257 10.19 -13.82 -17.60
C TYR A 257 9.83 -13.90 -19.10
N PRO A 258 9.07 -12.96 -19.67
CA PRO A 258 8.59 -12.99 -21.05
C PRO A 258 9.69 -12.57 -22.03
N LEU A 259 10.80 -13.33 -22.11
CA LEU A 259 12.06 -12.96 -22.75
C LEU A 259 11.87 -12.46 -24.18
N PHE A 260 11.21 -13.24 -25.05
CA PHE A 260 11.09 -12.88 -26.47
C PHE A 260 10.22 -11.64 -26.69
N THR A 261 9.14 -11.48 -25.92
CA THR A 261 8.29 -10.28 -25.97
C THR A 261 9.05 -9.05 -25.47
N ALA A 262 9.80 -9.22 -24.39
CA ALA A 262 10.62 -8.14 -23.83
C ALA A 262 11.71 -7.68 -24.81
N LEU A 263 12.39 -8.62 -25.48
CA LEU A 263 13.39 -8.34 -26.52
C LEU A 263 12.76 -7.64 -27.73
N ALA A 264 11.64 -8.18 -28.25
CA ALA A 264 10.97 -7.64 -29.45
C ALA A 264 10.44 -6.21 -29.24
N LYS A 265 10.01 -5.89 -28.04
CA LYS A 265 9.43 -4.58 -27.70
C LYS A 265 10.38 -3.67 -26.92
N TYR A 266 11.58 -4.11 -26.59
CA TYR A 266 12.55 -3.36 -25.77
C TYR A 266 11.96 -2.94 -24.41
N LEU A 267 11.26 -3.86 -23.73
CA LEU A 267 10.55 -3.54 -22.48
C LEU A 267 11.54 -3.39 -21.32
N THR A 268 11.17 -2.50 -20.39
CA THR A 268 11.74 -2.49 -19.05
C THR A 268 10.80 -3.25 -18.12
N ILE A 269 11.26 -4.37 -17.53
CA ILE A 269 10.55 -5.07 -16.46
C ILE A 269 11.34 -4.84 -15.18
N ARG A 270 10.74 -4.16 -14.21
CA ARG A 270 11.43 -3.68 -13.03
C ARG A 270 10.67 -4.03 -11.74
N ALA A 271 11.35 -4.72 -10.83
CA ALA A 271 10.87 -4.83 -9.46
C ALA A 271 10.95 -3.47 -8.76
N TYR A 272 9.94 -3.17 -7.94
CA TYR A 272 9.86 -1.93 -7.18
C TYR A 272 9.20 -2.18 -5.81
N THR A 273 9.68 -1.50 -4.78
CA THR A 273 9.02 -1.42 -3.48
C THR A 273 9.14 0.00 -2.91
N VAL A 274 8.24 0.37 -2.01
CA VAL A 274 8.30 1.66 -1.31
C VAL A 274 9.61 1.87 -0.53
N PHE A 275 10.30 0.80 -0.17
CA PHE A 275 11.61 0.84 0.51
C PHE A 275 12.74 1.42 -0.37
N GLU A 276 12.57 1.43 -1.69
CA GLU A 276 13.49 2.11 -2.60
C GLU A 276 13.28 3.63 -2.58
N LEU A 277 12.04 4.08 -2.42
CA LEU A 277 11.67 5.49 -2.42
C LEU A 277 12.08 6.20 -1.12
N THR A 278 11.90 5.55 0.03
CA THR A 278 12.03 6.22 1.34
C THR A 278 13.42 6.74 1.68
N PRO A 279 14.55 6.10 1.28
CA PRO A 279 15.89 6.65 1.48
C PRO A 279 16.30 7.67 0.40
N ASP A 280 15.54 7.83 -0.70
CA ASP A 280 15.88 8.69 -1.81
C ASP A 280 15.60 10.18 -1.50
N PRO A 281 16.44 11.10 -1.96
CA PRO A 281 16.20 12.55 -1.81
C PRO A 281 14.87 13.07 -2.37
N VAL A 282 14.19 12.30 -3.21
CA VAL A 282 12.84 12.62 -3.71
C VAL A 282 11.74 12.42 -2.66
N PHE A 283 11.99 11.66 -1.60
CA PHE A 283 10.98 11.28 -0.62
C PHE A 283 10.22 12.46 0.02
N PRO A 284 10.87 13.57 0.44
CA PRO A 284 10.14 14.76 0.91
C PRO A 284 9.16 15.32 -0.13
N LYS A 285 9.55 15.32 -1.41
CA LYS A 285 8.66 15.75 -2.51
C LYS A 285 7.48 14.82 -2.69
N ALA A 286 7.69 13.52 -2.54
CA ALA A 286 6.62 12.53 -2.60
C ALA A 286 5.59 12.75 -1.48
N LYS A 287 6.05 12.98 -0.24
CA LYS A 287 5.16 13.30 0.89
C LYS A 287 4.38 14.59 0.65
N GLN A 288 5.04 15.64 0.16
CA GLN A 288 4.39 16.92 -0.12
C GLN A 288 3.34 16.78 -1.23
N TYR A 289 3.65 16.08 -2.33
CA TYR A 289 2.72 15.80 -3.41
C TYR A 289 1.45 15.11 -2.88
N ILE A 290 1.63 14.08 -2.06
CA ILE A 290 0.49 13.34 -1.48
C ILE A 290 -0.31 14.27 -0.55
N PHE A 291 0.35 15.02 0.32
CA PHE A 291 -0.31 15.94 1.24
C PHE A 291 -1.16 16.99 0.50
N ASP A 292 -0.63 17.62 -0.53
CA ASP A 292 -1.32 18.65 -1.30
C ASP A 292 -2.56 18.12 -2.00
N HIS A 293 -2.48 16.91 -2.57
CA HIS A 293 -3.63 16.28 -3.24
C HIS A 293 -4.70 15.78 -2.24
N LEU A 294 -4.30 15.35 -1.05
CA LEU A 294 -5.25 15.06 0.03
C LEU A 294 -5.91 16.34 0.53
N ALA A 295 -5.15 17.41 0.74
CA ALA A 295 -5.67 18.69 1.22
C ALA A 295 -6.65 19.33 0.22
N SER A 296 -6.38 19.21 -1.08
CA SER A 296 -7.29 19.68 -2.14
C SER A 296 -8.52 18.79 -2.35
N GLY A 297 -8.53 17.58 -1.78
CA GLY A 297 -9.57 16.57 -2.00
C GLY A 297 -9.49 15.87 -3.36
N ALA A 298 -8.37 16.01 -4.08
CA ALA A 298 -8.09 15.25 -5.30
C ALA A 298 -7.83 13.77 -4.99
N PHE A 299 -7.17 13.50 -3.86
CA PHE A 299 -7.01 12.15 -3.31
C PHE A 299 -7.99 11.92 -2.17
N LYS A 300 -8.64 10.77 -2.16
CA LYS A 300 -9.65 10.37 -1.18
C LYS A 300 -9.43 8.92 -0.78
N PRO A 301 -8.68 8.65 0.31
CA PRO A 301 -8.47 7.28 0.75
C PRO A 301 -9.79 6.52 0.88
N LEU A 302 -10.01 5.53 0.02
CA LEU A 302 -11.21 4.71 0.04
C LEU A 302 -11.06 3.63 1.11
N ILE A 303 -11.93 3.66 2.12
CA ILE A 303 -12.03 2.64 3.16
C ILE A 303 -13.19 1.72 2.80
N ASP A 304 -12.91 0.44 2.63
CA ASP A 304 -13.90 -0.58 2.32
C ASP A 304 -14.64 -1.04 3.58
N LYS A 305 -13.87 -1.40 4.61
CA LYS A 305 -14.44 -1.93 5.85
C LYS A 305 -13.58 -1.56 7.05
N THR A 306 -14.28 -1.28 8.17
CA THR A 306 -13.67 -1.11 9.49
C THR A 306 -13.98 -2.29 10.38
N PHE A 307 -13.03 -2.64 11.25
CA PHE A 307 -13.14 -3.65 12.29
C PHE A 307 -12.73 -3.04 13.63
N HIS A 308 -13.23 -3.54 14.74
CA HIS A 308 -12.72 -3.20 16.05
C HIS A 308 -11.39 -3.90 16.33
N PHE A 309 -10.56 -3.34 17.22
CA PHE A 309 -9.23 -3.89 17.53
C PHE A 309 -9.28 -5.35 17.98
N ALA A 310 -10.31 -5.74 18.72
CA ALA A 310 -10.53 -7.13 19.13
C ALA A 310 -10.77 -8.09 17.95
N GLU A 311 -11.16 -7.57 16.78
CA GLU A 311 -11.47 -8.34 15.57
C GLU A 311 -10.30 -8.38 14.56
N ILE A 312 -9.07 -8.06 14.98
CA ILE A 312 -7.94 -7.95 14.05
C ILE A 312 -7.66 -9.25 13.28
N VAL A 313 -7.93 -10.39 13.86
CA VAL A 313 -7.82 -11.70 13.18
C VAL A 313 -8.83 -11.78 12.03
N ASP A 314 -10.08 -11.37 12.25
CA ASP A 314 -11.12 -11.36 11.23
C ASP A 314 -10.85 -10.32 10.13
N ALA A 315 -10.25 -9.18 10.49
CA ALA A 315 -9.78 -8.19 9.53
C ALA A 315 -8.71 -8.77 8.59
N HIS A 316 -7.76 -9.56 9.12
CA HIS A 316 -6.77 -10.28 8.32
C HIS A 316 -7.41 -11.35 7.41
N ARG A 317 -8.34 -12.16 7.94
CA ARG A 317 -9.11 -13.13 7.14
C ARG A 317 -9.87 -12.45 6.01
N TYR A 318 -10.48 -11.31 6.30
CA TYR A 318 -11.19 -10.53 5.29
C TYR A 318 -10.24 -10.03 4.20
N MET A 319 -9.05 -9.56 4.56
CA MET A 319 -8.04 -9.16 3.57
C MET A 319 -7.55 -10.36 2.73
N GLU A 320 -7.40 -11.54 3.32
CA GLU A 320 -7.02 -12.79 2.62
C GLU A 320 -8.09 -13.27 1.64
N SER A 321 -9.36 -12.97 1.88
CA SER A 321 -10.47 -13.33 0.98
C SER A 321 -10.43 -12.57 -0.36
N ASN A 322 -9.67 -11.48 -0.47
CA ASN A 322 -9.62 -10.57 -1.63
C ASN A 322 -10.98 -9.93 -2.00
N ALA A 323 -11.94 -9.90 -1.07
CA ALA A 323 -13.27 -9.32 -1.31
C ALA A 323 -13.25 -7.79 -1.37
N GLN A 324 -12.32 -7.16 -0.65
CA GLN A 324 -12.27 -5.71 -0.42
C GLN A 324 -12.12 -4.88 -1.71
N ILE A 325 -12.62 -3.64 -1.63
CA ILE A 325 -12.36 -2.57 -2.60
C ILE A 325 -11.84 -1.35 -1.82
N GLY A 326 -10.54 -1.13 -1.84
CA GLY A 326 -9.89 -0.09 -1.04
C GLY A 326 -9.20 -0.64 0.20
N LYS A 327 -9.13 0.17 1.24
CA LYS A 327 -8.40 -0.09 2.49
C LYS A 327 -9.28 -0.78 3.53
N ILE A 328 -8.68 -1.68 4.28
CA ILE A 328 -9.25 -2.26 5.49
C ILE A 328 -8.63 -1.54 6.68
N VAL A 329 -9.45 -1.11 7.62
CA VAL A 329 -9.01 -0.35 8.80
C VAL A 329 -9.48 -1.05 10.08
N VAL A 330 -8.63 -1.01 11.10
CA VAL A 330 -8.96 -1.47 12.46
C VAL A 330 -8.95 -0.26 13.39
N ILE A 331 -10.04 -0.06 14.15
CA ILE A 331 -10.23 1.09 15.07
C ILE A 331 -10.04 0.66 16.52
N LEU A 332 -9.44 1.55 17.32
CA LEU A 332 -9.16 1.34 18.75
C LEU A 332 -10.01 2.26 19.63
#